data_02e60a10d047201766df34edf5897e08
#
_entry.id   02e60a10d047201766df34edf5897e08
#
_cell.length_a   1.000
_cell.length_b   1.000
_cell.length_c   1.000
_cell.angle_alpha   90.00
_cell.angle_beta   90.00
_cell.angle_gamma   90.00
#
_symmetry.space_group_name_H-M   'P 1'
#
loop_
_entity.id
_entity.type
_entity.pdbx_description
1 polymer ?
#
loop_
_entity_poly.entity_id
_entity_poly.type
_entity_poly.pdbx_seq_one_letter_code
_entity_poly.pdbx_strand_id
1 'polypeptide(L)'
;MRPDLSAYLGTVDSMAWTVEDHLAGQPESSVALYRQFVRLVEACGPFSYEVSKTSITFKGSRRGFAGARPDANGVRGYLDLQRAVEDPRITNVSPYTKRLFVHHFRIRSAEAMDAEFAGWVREAYAVGAGEHMPHPA
;
A
#
# COMPACT_ATOMS: atom_id res chain seq x y z
N MET A 1 7.78 2.74 31.31
CA MET A 1 7.21 3.25 30.97
C MET A 1 7.33 3.98 30.24
N ARG A 2 7.26 4.07 30.03
CA ARG A 2 7.18 5.06 29.41
C ARG A 2 6.49 5.88 29.83
N PRO A 3 6.41 6.17 30.46
CA PRO A 3 5.68 6.86 30.75
C PRO A 3 5.29 7.54 30.44
N ASP A 4 5.16 7.60 30.55
CA ASP A 4 4.70 8.25 30.25
C ASP A 4 4.88 9.17 29.77
N LEU A 5 5.33 9.21 29.55
CA LEU A 5 5.24 10.12 28.92
C LEU A 5 4.65 10.32 28.19
N SER A 6 4.39 9.82 28.12
CA SER A 6 3.71 10.01 27.50
C SER A 6 2.84 10.34 27.75
N ALA A 7 2.69 10.20 28.26
CA ALA A 7 1.53 10.67 28.45
C ALA A 7 1.36 12.03 28.28
N TYR A 8 1.46 12.44 28.07
CA TYR A 8 1.26 13.47 27.58
C TYR A 8 1.66 13.89 26.54
N LEU A 9 2.32 13.64 26.44
CA LEU A 9 2.54 13.86 25.37
C LEU A 9 2.20 13.29 24.58
N GLY A 10 2.41 12.99 24.93
CA GLY A 10 2.23 12.10 24.08
C GLY A 10 1.03 11.47 23.79
N THR A 11 0.14 11.88 24.31
CA THR A 11 -1.17 11.33 24.10
C THR A 11 -1.45 11.11 22.63
N VAL A 12 -1.15 12.09 21.78
CA VAL A 12 -1.40 11.95 20.36
C VAL A 12 -0.55 10.84 19.77
N ASP A 13 0.71 10.80 20.15
CA ASP A 13 1.61 9.78 19.63
C ASP A 13 1.19 8.39 20.06
N SER A 14 0.66 8.26 21.27
CA SER A 14 0.25 6.96 21.76
C SER A 14 -0.96 6.42 21.00
N MET A 15 -1.67 7.28 20.26
CA MET A 15 -2.81 6.86 19.46
C MET A 15 -2.44 6.58 18.02
N ALA A 16 -1.23 6.89 17.63
CA ALA A 16 -0.81 6.71 16.25
C ALA A 16 -0.52 5.23 15.98
N TRP A 17 -0.95 4.75 14.83
CA TRP A 17 -0.64 3.39 14.38
C TRP A 17 0.60 3.40 13.52
N THR A 18 1.36 2.33 13.59
CA THR A 18 2.58 2.15 12.83
C THR A 18 2.47 0.93 11.94
N VAL A 19 3.40 0.82 10.99
CA VAL A 19 3.49 -0.39 10.18
C VAL A 19 3.66 -1.61 11.08
N GLU A 20 4.51 -1.50 12.11
CA GLU A 20 4.77 -2.64 12.99
C GLU A 20 3.51 -3.09 13.73
N ASP A 21 2.61 -2.16 14.05
CA ASP A 21 1.34 -2.54 14.68
C ASP A 21 0.52 -3.44 13.77
N HIS A 22 0.57 -3.20 12.46
CA HIS A 22 -0.16 -4.03 11.50
C HIS A 22 0.51 -5.39 11.31
N LEU A 23 1.80 -5.50 11.54
CA LEU A 23 2.52 -6.76 11.37
C LEU A 23 2.42 -7.64 12.60
N ALA A 24 2.21 -7.04 13.76
CA ALA A 24 2.20 -7.77 15.02
C ALA A 24 1.09 -8.82 15.02
N GLY A 25 1.45 -10.05 15.40
CA GLY A 25 0.49 -11.13 15.50
C GLY A 25 0.07 -11.77 14.19
N GLN A 26 0.59 -11.29 13.06
CA GLN A 26 0.25 -11.87 11.77
C GLN A 26 1.16 -13.05 11.45
N PRO A 27 0.70 -14.01 10.64
CA PRO A 27 1.56 -15.14 10.25
C PRO A 27 2.85 -14.66 9.61
N GLU A 28 3.93 -15.36 9.90
CA GLU A 28 5.23 -15.00 9.32
C GLU A 28 5.19 -14.99 7.80
N SER A 29 4.45 -15.94 7.20
CA SER A 29 4.34 -15.99 5.75
C SER A 29 3.67 -14.75 5.18
N SER A 30 2.66 -14.23 5.86
CA SER A 30 1.98 -13.01 5.43
C SER A 30 2.88 -11.80 5.59
N VAL A 31 3.63 -11.73 6.68
CA VAL A 31 4.58 -10.64 6.88
C VAL A 31 5.65 -10.65 5.80
N ALA A 32 6.14 -11.85 5.44
CA ALA A 32 7.15 -11.98 4.39
C ALA A 32 6.61 -11.46 3.05
N LEU A 33 5.34 -11.79 2.74
CA LEU A 33 4.71 -11.29 1.51
C LEU A 33 4.56 -9.77 1.55
N TYR A 34 4.18 -9.23 2.71
CA TYR A 34 4.10 -7.77 2.86
C TYR A 34 5.45 -7.13 2.60
N ARG A 35 6.52 -7.69 3.16
CA ARG A 35 7.85 -7.13 2.95
C ARG A 35 8.30 -7.24 1.50
N GLN A 36 7.88 -8.30 0.82
CA GLN A 36 8.15 -8.42 -0.62
C GLN A 36 7.46 -7.30 -1.40
N PHE A 37 6.20 -7.00 -1.04
CA PHE A 37 5.48 -5.89 -1.66
C PHE A 37 6.23 -4.57 -1.44
N VAL A 38 6.69 -4.33 -0.22
CA VAL A 38 7.44 -3.11 0.09
C VAL A 38 8.69 -3.01 -0.79
N ARG A 39 9.38 -4.12 -1.02
CA ARG A 39 10.57 -4.10 -1.88
C ARG A 39 10.23 -3.72 -3.32
N LEU A 40 9.06 -4.15 -3.80
CA LEU A 40 8.63 -3.73 -5.15
C LEU A 40 8.41 -2.21 -5.20
N VAL A 41 7.84 -1.64 -4.15
CA VAL A 41 7.63 -0.20 -4.10
C VAL A 41 8.98 0.52 -3.99
N GLU A 42 9.86 0.02 -3.12
CA GLU A 42 11.18 0.62 -2.95
C GLU A 42 11.96 0.65 -4.26
N ALA A 43 11.80 -0.37 -5.08
CA ALA A 43 12.48 -0.44 -6.37
C ALA A 43 12.00 0.64 -7.34
N CYS A 44 10.82 1.20 -7.10
CA CYS A 44 10.29 2.29 -7.94
C CYS A 44 10.91 3.64 -7.59
N GLY A 45 11.25 3.85 -6.31
CA GLY A 45 11.82 5.11 -5.85
C GLY A 45 11.34 5.48 -4.46
N PRO A 46 11.61 6.72 -4.04
CA PRO A 46 11.23 7.15 -2.69
C PRO A 46 9.72 7.23 -2.52
N PHE A 47 9.28 6.95 -1.30
CA PHE A 47 7.87 7.05 -0.94
C PHE A 47 7.77 7.27 0.57
N SER A 48 6.57 7.57 1.05
CA SER A 48 6.32 7.69 2.47
C SER A 48 5.09 6.87 2.83
N TYR A 49 4.93 6.62 4.12
CA TYR A 49 3.76 5.91 4.62
C TYR A 49 2.76 6.87 5.23
N GLU A 50 1.49 6.51 5.10
CA GLU A 50 0.45 7.09 5.92
C GLU A 50 -0.31 5.93 6.53
N VAL A 51 -0.25 5.77 7.85
CA VAL A 51 -0.75 4.59 8.54
C VAL A 51 -1.90 4.97 9.45
N SER A 52 -2.99 4.20 9.34
CA SER A 52 -4.12 4.33 10.25
C SER A 52 -4.39 2.97 10.88
N LYS A 53 -5.37 2.90 11.76
CA LYS A 53 -5.74 1.63 12.39
C LYS A 53 -6.12 0.56 11.37
N THR A 54 -6.66 0.97 10.23
CA THR A 54 -7.20 0.02 9.25
C THR A 54 -6.41 -0.07 7.96
N SER A 55 -5.38 0.76 7.78
CA SER A 55 -4.68 0.76 6.50
C SER A 55 -3.25 1.21 6.62
N ILE A 56 -2.43 0.72 5.70
CA ILE A 56 -1.08 1.22 5.44
C ILE A 56 -1.12 1.74 4.02
N THR A 57 -0.97 3.06 3.87
CA THR A 57 -0.99 3.71 2.56
C THR A 57 0.43 4.08 2.16
N PHE A 58 0.73 3.86 0.89
CA PHE A 58 2.03 4.20 0.29
C PHE A 58 1.81 5.46 -0.53
N LYS A 59 2.59 6.50 -0.25
CA LYS A 59 2.42 7.82 -0.87
C LYS A 59 3.64 8.19 -1.68
N GLY A 60 3.39 8.66 -2.89
CA GLY A 60 4.42 9.26 -3.72
C GLY A 60 4.53 10.75 -3.44
N SER A 61 5.18 11.47 -4.36
CA SER A 61 5.43 12.89 -4.17
C SER A 61 4.17 13.75 -4.23
N ARG A 62 3.12 13.26 -4.87
CA ARG A 62 1.89 14.04 -5.08
C ARG A 62 0.70 13.45 -4.32
N ARG A 63 0.60 12.12 -4.19
CA ARG A 63 -0.54 11.50 -3.54
C ARG A 63 -0.26 10.05 -3.20
N GLY A 64 -1.17 9.44 -2.43
CA GLY A 64 -1.15 8.01 -2.21
C GLY A 64 -1.44 7.27 -3.51
N PHE A 65 -0.87 6.09 -3.67
CA PHE A 65 -1.03 5.31 -4.90
C PHE A 65 -1.28 3.84 -4.63
N ALA A 66 -1.07 3.38 -3.41
CA ALA A 66 -1.22 1.97 -3.08
C ALA A 66 -1.45 1.81 -1.59
N GLY A 67 -2.00 0.67 -1.24
CA GLY A 67 -2.08 0.26 0.16
C GLY A 67 -1.83 -1.23 0.22
N ALA A 68 -1.32 -1.71 1.35
CA ALA A 68 -1.10 -3.13 1.56
C ALA A 68 -0.94 -3.41 3.03
N ARG A 69 -1.47 -4.54 3.47
CA ARG A 69 -1.21 -5.01 4.83
C ARG A 69 -1.36 -6.53 4.89
N PRO A 70 -0.63 -7.17 5.80
CA PRO A 70 -0.76 -8.61 5.96
C PRO A 70 -2.02 -8.96 6.77
N ASP A 71 -2.56 -10.15 6.52
CA ASP A 71 -3.62 -10.71 7.34
C ASP A 71 -3.42 -12.22 7.41
N ALA A 72 -4.41 -12.94 7.91
CA ALA A 72 -4.27 -14.39 8.07
C ALA A 72 -4.07 -15.11 6.74
N ASN A 73 -4.43 -14.50 5.63
CA ASN A 73 -4.47 -15.15 4.32
C ASN A 73 -3.50 -14.55 3.31
N GLY A 74 -2.48 -13.86 3.78
CA GLY A 74 -1.48 -13.27 2.89
C GLY A 74 -1.47 -11.75 3.00
N VAL A 75 -1.46 -11.09 1.85
CA VAL A 75 -1.48 -9.62 1.79
C VAL A 75 -2.70 -9.20 1.01
N ARG A 76 -3.40 -8.21 1.52
CA ARG A 76 -4.46 -7.54 0.77
C ARG A 76 -4.12 -6.08 0.66
N GLY A 77 -4.59 -5.46 -0.41
CA GLY A 77 -4.30 -4.06 -0.61
C GLY A 77 -5.01 -3.52 -1.83
N TYR A 78 -4.50 -2.41 -2.32
CA TYR A 78 -5.04 -1.80 -3.53
C TYR A 78 -3.92 -1.09 -4.29
N LEU A 79 -4.18 -0.89 -5.58
CA LEU A 79 -3.31 -0.12 -6.47
C LEU A 79 -4.19 0.83 -7.26
N ASP A 80 -3.74 2.08 -7.42
CA ASP A 80 -4.43 3.05 -8.25
C ASP A 80 -3.82 3.01 -9.65
N LEU A 81 -4.60 2.60 -10.63
CA LEU A 81 -4.13 2.48 -12.01
C LEU A 81 -4.99 3.34 -12.93
N GLN A 82 -4.44 3.70 -14.07
CA GLN A 82 -5.13 4.53 -15.06
C GLN A 82 -5.98 3.72 -16.02
N ARG A 83 -6.09 2.43 -15.81
CA ARG A 83 -6.87 1.52 -16.66
C ARG A 83 -7.43 0.42 -15.77
N ALA A 84 -8.46 -0.26 -16.25
CA ALA A 84 -9.03 -1.39 -15.55
C ALA A 84 -8.27 -2.66 -15.95
N VAL A 85 -7.89 -3.46 -14.96
CA VAL A 85 -7.18 -4.70 -15.16
C VAL A 85 -8.03 -5.85 -14.63
N GLU A 86 -8.17 -6.90 -15.42
CA GLU A 86 -8.84 -8.13 -14.98
C GLU A 86 -7.79 -9.22 -14.80
N ASP A 87 -7.79 -9.82 -13.61
CA ASP A 87 -6.81 -10.83 -13.25
C ASP A 87 -7.30 -11.53 -11.99
N PRO A 88 -7.01 -12.83 -11.80
CA PRO A 88 -7.45 -13.51 -10.58
C PRO A 88 -6.96 -12.88 -9.29
N ARG A 89 -5.84 -12.18 -9.31
CA ARG A 89 -5.30 -11.50 -8.12
C ARG A 89 -6.07 -10.23 -7.78
N ILE A 90 -6.81 -9.69 -8.75
CA ILE A 90 -7.59 -8.47 -8.56
C ILE A 90 -8.99 -8.88 -8.13
N THR A 91 -9.38 -8.48 -6.92
CA THR A 91 -10.64 -8.90 -6.34
C THR A 91 -11.77 -7.91 -6.61
N ASN A 92 -11.44 -6.67 -6.91
CA ASN A 92 -12.44 -5.65 -7.22
C ASN A 92 -11.77 -4.47 -7.90
N VAL A 93 -12.47 -3.86 -8.85
CA VAL A 93 -12.02 -2.64 -9.53
C VAL A 93 -13.14 -1.61 -9.40
N SER A 94 -12.81 -0.43 -8.88
CA SER A 94 -13.79 0.63 -8.69
C SER A 94 -13.29 1.90 -9.34
N PRO A 95 -14.10 2.56 -10.18
CA PRO A 95 -13.73 3.87 -10.70
C PRO A 95 -13.59 4.86 -9.54
N TYR A 96 -12.55 5.65 -9.57
CA TYR A 96 -12.33 6.68 -8.57
C TYR A 96 -12.50 8.06 -9.18
N THR A 97 -11.89 8.27 -10.36
CA THR A 97 -12.07 9.45 -11.17
C THR A 97 -12.15 8.99 -12.63
N LYS A 98 -12.27 9.92 -13.55
CA LYS A 98 -12.26 9.57 -14.97
C LYS A 98 -10.96 8.89 -15.38
N ARG A 99 -9.89 9.09 -14.61
CA ARG A 99 -8.56 8.65 -14.98
C ARG A 99 -7.98 7.59 -14.06
N LEU A 100 -8.68 7.25 -12.98
CA LEU A 100 -8.14 6.34 -11.99
C LEU A 100 -9.14 5.28 -11.61
N PHE A 101 -8.64 4.07 -11.44
CA PHE A 101 -9.40 2.92 -10.98
C PHE A 101 -8.67 2.31 -9.80
N VAL A 102 -9.37 2.12 -8.69
CA VAL A 102 -8.81 1.46 -7.52
C VAL A 102 -8.93 -0.04 -7.72
N HIS A 103 -7.80 -0.72 -7.72
CA HIS A 103 -7.75 -2.17 -7.90
C HIS A 103 -7.45 -2.82 -6.56
N HIS A 104 -8.43 -3.46 -5.96
CA HIS A 104 -8.19 -4.24 -4.76
C HIS A 104 -7.58 -5.58 -5.15
N PHE A 105 -6.59 -6.03 -4.38
CA PHE A 105 -5.91 -7.29 -4.70
C PHE A 105 -5.73 -8.16 -3.47
N ARG A 106 -5.49 -9.44 -3.73
CA ARG A 106 -5.13 -10.41 -2.71
C ARG A 106 -3.96 -11.24 -3.23
N ILE A 107 -2.89 -11.29 -2.44
CA ILE A 107 -1.69 -12.07 -2.77
C ILE A 107 -1.51 -13.11 -1.69
N ARG A 108 -1.41 -14.38 -2.10
CA ARG A 108 -1.30 -15.50 -1.16
C ARG A 108 0.04 -16.21 -1.26
N SER A 109 0.86 -15.89 -2.25
CA SER A 109 2.15 -16.54 -2.44
C SER A 109 3.15 -15.57 -3.04
N ALA A 110 4.44 -15.86 -2.84
CA ALA A 110 5.51 -15.02 -3.38
C ALA A 110 5.48 -15.01 -4.90
N GLU A 111 5.13 -16.14 -5.50
CA GLU A 111 5.09 -16.27 -6.95
C GLU A 111 4.03 -15.40 -7.60
N ALA A 112 2.99 -15.04 -6.85
CA ALA A 112 1.95 -14.16 -7.38
C ALA A 112 2.43 -12.74 -7.59
N MET A 113 3.53 -12.35 -6.91
CA MET A 113 4.15 -11.04 -7.15
C MET A 113 5.20 -11.19 -8.25
N ASP A 114 4.74 -11.48 -9.44
CA ASP A 114 5.58 -11.71 -10.61
C ASP A 114 5.88 -10.40 -11.35
N ALA A 115 6.50 -10.51 -12.52
CA ALA A 115 6.87 -9.33 -13.30
C ALA A 115 5.67 -8.49 -13.70
N GLU A 116 4.54 -9.14 -13.97
CA GLU A 116 3.32 -8.42 -14.31
C GLU A 116 2.83 -7.60 -13.12
N PHE A 117 2.78 -8.23 -11.95
CA PHE A 117 2.37 -7.52 -10.74
C PHE A 117 3.32 -6.35 -10.44
N ALA A 118 4.62 -6.57 -10.58
CA ALA A 118 5.60 -5.51 -10.41
C ALA A 118 5.35 -4.35 -11.38
N GLY A 119 4.93 -4.68 -12.60
CA GLY A 119 4.55 -3.66 -13.57
C GLY A 119 3.37 -2.82 -13.10
N TRP A 120 2.37 -3.46 -12.50
CA TRP A 120 1.24 -2.71 -11.93
C TRP A 120 1.69 -1.79 -10.80
N VAL A 121 2.61 -2.24 -9.97
CA VAL A 121 3.14 -1.40 -8.89
C VAL A 121 3.84 -0.17 -9.49
N ARG A 122 4.60 -0.35 -10.57
CA ARG A 122 5.23 0.80 -11.23
C ARG A 122 4.21 1.78 -11.79
N GLU A 123 3.12 1.26 -12.41
CA GLU A 123 2.06 2.14 -12.90
C GLU A 123 1.43 2.93 -11.76
N ALA A 124 1.17 2.26 -10.64
CA ALA A 124 0.60 2.93 -9.47
C ALA A 124 1.57 3.98 -8.92
N TYR A 125 2.84 3.65 -8.86
CA TYR A 125 3.85 4.60 -8.39
C TYR A 125 3.84 5.88 -9.25
N ALA A 126 3.70 5.74 -10.56
CA ALA A 126 3.61 6.89 -11.45
C ALA A 126 2.39 7.76 -11.13
N VAL A 127 1.26 7.14 -10.76
CA VAL A 127 0.10 7.88 -10.30
C VAL A 127 0.45 8.67 -9.03
N GLY A 128 1.20 8.05 -8.11
CA GLY A 128 1.65 8.73 -6.90
C GLY A 128 2.52 9.94 -7.17
N ALA A 129 3.21 9.96 -8.31
CA ALA A 129 4.02 11.09 -8.74
C ALA A 129 3.20 12.13 -9.50
N GLY A 130 1.91 11.87 -9.71
CA GLY A 130 1.03 12.82 -10.38
C GLY A 130 1.01 12.71 -11.89
N GLU A 131 1.52 11.62 -12.46
CA GLU A 131 1.61 11.50 -13.91
C GLU A 131 0.26 11.32 -14.59
N HIS A 132 -0.77 10.94 -13.81
CA HIS A 132 -2.13 10.83 -14.33
C HIS A 132 -2.81 12.19 -14.51
N MET A 133 -2.19 13.27 -14.01
CA MET A 133 -2.79 14.60 -14.05
C MET A 133 -2.42 15.29 -15.34
N PRO A 134 -3.31 16.17 -15.87
CA PRO A 134 -2.96 16.94 -17.06
C PRO A 134 -1.73 17.79 -16.81
N HIS A 135 -0.86 17.85 -17.80
CA HIS A 135 0.30 18.74 -17.71
C HIS A 135 -0.14 20.15 -18.08
N PRO A 136 0.48 21.16 -17.46
CA PRO A 136 0.25 22.53 -17.89
C PRO A 136 0.68 22.69 -19.34
N ALA A 137 -0.05 23.49 -20.07
CA ALA A 137 0.25 23.71 -21.47
C ALA A 137 1.58 24.42 -21.66
#